data_03ff9977e4eb5f70285f9a9c2f1a4020
#
_entry.id   03ff9977e4eb5f70285f9a9c2f1a4020
#
_cell.length_a   1.000
_cell.length_b   1.000
_cell.length_c   1.000
_cell.angle_alpha   90.00
_cell.angle_beta   90.00
_cell.angle_gamma   90.00
#
_symmetry.space_group_name_H-M   'P 1'
#
loop_
_entity.id
_entity.type
_entity.pdbx_description
1 polymer ?
#
loop_
_entity_poly.entity_id
_entity_poly.type
_entity_poly.pdbx_seq_one_letter_code
_entity_poly.pdbx_strand_id
1 'polypeptide(L)'
;MPVKKEAIFKAISEIKQKSKKRNFKQSVELILTLRDINLKKPENRINELVELPYAPVEDVRITVFATGDLALRARDTDVYKVLGRDALITLANNKKNSKRLVNETDFFLAETTLMALIGRSLGPILGPRGKMPTPIPPTAPIETIINRHQKLVRVKVRNQLVTQCRVGTEDMADALLVDNIQAIFTRFEQRLPKGFKNIRSAYIKTSMGPSSKIEL
;
A
#
# COMPACT_ATOMS: atom_id res chain seq x y z
N MET A 1 -10.41 3.44 22.71
CA MET A 1 -9.19 3.04 23.45
C MET A 1 -8.21 2.49 22.43
N PRO A 2 -6.94 2.86 22.46
CA PRO A 2 -5.96 2.24 21.56
C PRO A 2 -5.84 0.75 21.89
N VAL A 3 -5.71 -0.08 20.87
CA VAL A 3 -5.49 -1.53 21.05
C VAL A 3 -4.19 -1.74 21.82
N LYS A 4 -4.23 -2.59 22.85
CA LYS A 4 -3.05 -2.85 23.69
C LYS A 4 -1.96 -3.53 22.86
N LYS A 5 -0.72 -3.07 22.98
CA LYS A 5 0.45 -3.68 22.30
C LYS A 5 0.58 -5.17 22.59
N GLU A 6 0.27 -5.56 23.83
CA GLU A 6 0.32 -6.95 24.28
C GLU A 6 -0.65 -7.87 23.52
N ALA A 7 -1.88 -7.39 23.22
CA ALA A 7 -2.86 -8.15 22.46
C ALA A 7 -2.40 -8.37 21.01
N ILE A 8 -1.78 -7.35 20.40
CA ILE A 8 -1.22 -7.45 19.07
C ILE A 8 -0.03 -8.42 19.06
N PHE A 9 0.88 -8.30 20.03
CA PHE A 9 2.04 -9.15 20.18
C PHE A 9 1.66 -10.62 20.33
N LYS A 10 0.67 -10.93 21.20
CA LYS A 10 0.12 -12.28 21.39
C LYS A 10 -0.41 -12.86 20.07
N ALA A 11 -1.18 -12.08 19.33
CA ALA A 11 -1.72 -12.51 18.04
C ALA A 11 -0.62 -12.76 16.99
N ILE A 12 0.45 -11.95 16.96
CA ILE A 12 1.61 -12.15 16.08
C ILE A 12 2.35 -13.45 16.43
N SER A 13 2.65 -13.68 17.70
CA SER A 13 3.32 -14.89 18.15
C SER A 13 2.49 -16.13 17.80
N GLU A 14 1.18 -16.05 17.95
CA GLU A 14 0.26 -17.15 17.64
C GLU A 14 0.26 -17.50 16.15
N ILE A 15 0.20 -16.52 15.25
CA ILE A 15 0.22 -16.78 13.80
C ILE A 15 1.58 -17.32 13.34
N LYS A 16 2.70 -16.84 13.92
CA LYS A 16 4.04 -17.35 13.60
C LYS A 16 4.22 -18.80 14.03
N GLN A 17 3.73 -19.17 15.23
CA GLN A 17 3.77 -20.55 15.72
C GLN A 17 2.89 -21.51 14.91
N LYS A 18 1.68 -21.08 14.53
CA LYS A 18 0.72 -21.90 13.77
C LYS A 18 1.00 -21.94 12.27
N SER A 19 1.83 -21.02 11.77
CA SER A 19 2.18 -20.97 10.35
C SER A 19 3.19 -22.05 9.98
N LYS A 20 2.87 -22.84 8.95
CA LYS A 20 3.82 -23.80 8.39
C LYS A 20 4.88 -23.06 7.57
N LYS A 21 6.15 -23.44 7.73
CA LYS A 21 7.24 -22.93 6.91
C LYS A 21 6.99 -23.22 5.42
N ARG A 22 7.23 -22.25 4.57
CA ARG A 22 7.04 -22.34 3.12
C ARG A 22 8.34 -22.02 2.38
N ASN A 23 8.39 -22.34 1.09
CA ASN A 23 9.55 -22.05 0.23
C ASN A 23 9.56 -20.59 -0.27
N PHE A 24 8.78 -19.71 0.34
CA PHE A 24 8.73 -18.27 0.04
C PHE A 24 8.47 -17.49 1.33
N LYS A 25 8.93 -16.24 1.39
CA LYS A 25 8.66 -15.33 2.51
C LYS A 25 7.18 -14.97 2.53
N GLN A 26 6.47 -15.36 3.60
CA GLN A 26 5.06 -15.03 3.73
C GLN A 26 4.89 -13.59 4.19
N SER A 27 3.89 -12.92 3.62
CA SER A 27 3.46 -11.61 4.11
C SER A 27 2.59 -11.78 5.36
N VAL A 28 2.69 -10.83 6.27
CA VAL A 28 1.78 -10.67 7.40
C VAL A 28 0.73 -9.65 7.02
N GLU A 29 -0.55 -10.02 7.13
CA GLU A 29 -1.70 -9.22 6.72
C GLU A 29 -2.59 -8.90 7.91
N LEU A 30 -3.00 -7.65 8.03
CA LEU A 30 -4.02 -7.18 8.96
C LEU A 30 -5.36 -7.10 8.24
N ILE A 31 -6.38 -7.69 8.85
CA ILE A 31 -7.77 -7.68 8.36
C ILE A 31 -8.63 -6.98 9.40
N LEU A 32 -9.28 -5.89 9.00
CA LEU A 32 -10.22 -5.16 9.85
C LEU A 32 -11.62 -5.32 9.32
N THR A 33 -12.53 -5.78 10.18
CA THR A 33 -13.96 -5.81 9.89
C THR A 33 -14.61 -4.59 10.55
N LEU A 34 -15.33 -3.82 9.74
CA LEU A 34 -16.00 -2.60 10.17
C LEU A 34 -17.48 -2.85 10.41
N ARG A 35 -18.14 -1.93 11.14
CA ARG A 35 -19.59 -1.92 11.41
C ARG A 35 -20.15 -0.51 11.40
N ASP A 36 -21.44 -0.40 11.23
CA ASP A 36 -22.18 0.88 11.33
C ASP A 36 -21.70 1.97 10.35
N ILE A 37 -21.25 1.57 9.16
CA ILE A 37 -20.81 2.49 8.11
C ILE A 37 -21.64 2.27 6.86
N ASN A 38 -22.24 3.34 6.36
CA ASN A 38 -23.01 3.29 5.12
C ASN A 38 -22.09 3.56 3.91
N LEU A 39 -21.69 2.49 3.21
CA LEU A 39 -20.83 2.56 2.02
C LEU A 39 -21.51 3.12 0.76
N LYS A 40 -22.85 3.33 0.78
CA LYS A 40 -23.55 4.00 -0.32
C LYS A 40 -23.13 5.46 -0.42
N LYS A 41 -22.79 6.09 0.71
CA LYS A 41 -22.24 7.45 0.74
C LYS A 41 -20.77 7.43 0.32
N PRO A 42 -20.36 8.19 -0.73
CA PRO A 42 -18.98 8.23 -1.21
C PRO A 42 -17.98 8.64 -0.13
N GLU A 43 -18.39 9.50 0.79
CA GLU A 43 -17.58 10.02 1.90
C GLU A 43 -17.07 8.91 2.86
N ASN A 44 -17.86 7.83 2.96
CA ASN A 44 -17.54 6.69 3.83
C ASN A 44 -16.63 5.64 3.15
N ARG A 45 -16.37 5.80 1.86
CA ARG A 45 -15.44 4.94 1.15
C ARG A 45 -14.02 5.38 1.44
N ILE A 46 -13.20 4.47 1.93
CA ILE A 46 -11.81 4.72 2.25
C ILE A 46 -10.95 4.18 1.11
N ASN A 47 -10.05 4.99 0.58
CA ASN A 47 -9.01 4.58 -0.36
C ASN A 47 -7.81 5.51 -0.13
N GLU A 48 -7.02 5.17 0.88
CA GLU A 48 -5.91 6.01 1.34
C GLU A 48 -4.61 5.23 1.34
N LEU A 49 -3.51 5.97 1.24
CA LEU A 49 -2.16 5.47 1.48
C LEU A 49 -1.81 5.80 2.92
N VAL A 50 -1.49 4.78 3.70
CA VAL A 50 -1.07 4.90 5.09
C VAL A 50 0.43 4.72 5.15
N GLU A 51 1.12 5.66 5.74
CA GLU A 51 2.56 5.58 5.97
C GLU A 51 2.82 4.76 7.24
N LEU A 52 3.58 3.68 7.09
CA LEU A 52 4.00 2.83 8.18
C LEU A 52 5.35 3.31 8.74
N PRO A 53 5.61 3.12 10.03
CA PRO A 53 6.93 3.38 10.61
C PRO A 53 8.04 2.59 9.92
N TYR A 54 7.78 1.33 9.59
CA TYR A 54 8.72 0.42 8.96
C TYR A 54 8.18 -0.09 7.63
N ALA A 55 9.06 -0.24 6.64
CA ALA A 55 8.69 -0.75 5.32
C ALA A 55 8.11 -2.18 5.43
N PRO A 56 6.92 -2.43 4.88
CA PRO A 56 6.27 -3.74 4.98
C PRO A 56 6.88 -4.80 4.05
N VAL A 57 7.73 -4.37 3.12
CA VAL A 57 8.45 -5.22 2.15
C VAL A 57 9.79 -4.58 1.87
N GLU A 58 10.83 -5.37 1.66
CA GLU A 58 12.17 -4.90 1.31
C GLU A 58 12.21 -4.33 -0.12
N ASP A 59 11.56 -5.02 -1.08
CA ASP A 59 11.62 -4.68 -2.51
C ASP A 59 10.28 -4.12 -3.02
N VAL A 60 9.99 -2.87 -2.73
CA VAL A 60 8.84 -2.17 -3.32
C VAL A 60 9.22 -1.65 -4.70
N ARG A 61 8.54 -2.11 -5.75
CA ARG A 61 8.80 -1.69 -7.12
C ARG A 61 8.11 -0.40 -7.44
N ILE A 62 8.88 0.69 -7.52
CA ILE A 62 8.39 2.02 -7.85
C ILE A 62 8.79 2.35 -9.29
N THR A 63 7.82 2.71 -10.14
CA THR A 63 8.09 3.23 -11.49
C THR A 63 7.84 4.73 -11.53
N VAL A 64 8.79 5.48 -12.04
CA VAL A 64 8.74 6.94 -12.15
C VAL A 64 8.56 7.34 -13.61
N PHE A 65 7.57 8.18 -13.88
CA PHE A 65 7.39 8.86 -15.16
C PHE A 65 7.93 10.28 -15.05
N ALA A 66 9.06 10.54 -15.68
CA ALA A 66 9.73 11.83 -15.56
C ALA A 66 10.48 12.19 -16.85
N THR A 67 10.74 13.49 -17.03
CA THR A 67 11.51 14.06 -18.13
C THR A 67 12.64 14.93 -17.60
N GLY A 68 13.65 15.20 -18.44
CA GLY A 68 14.75 16.11 -18.13
C GLY A 68 15.51 15.76 -16.84
N ASP A 69 15.75 16.77 -16.01
CA ASP A 69 16.53 16.65 -14.77
C ASP A 69 15.90 15.69 -13.74
N LEU A 70 14.58 15.72 -13.60
CA LEU A 70 13.88 14.79 -12.69
C LEU A 70 14.11 13.32 -13.08
N ALA A 71 14.19 13.02 -14.38
CA ALA A 71 14.46 11.66 -14.85
C ALA A 71 15.91 11.24 -14.57
N LEU A 72 16.87 12.16 -14.64
CA LEU A 72 18.26 11.88 -14.27
C LEU A 72 18.36 11.58 -12.78
N ARG A 73 17.86 12.47 -11.94
CA ARG A 73 17.85 12.27 -10.48
C ARG A 73 17.11 10.98 -10.07
N ALA A 74 16.03 10.62 -10.76
CA ALA A 74 15.32 9.38 -10.50
C ALA A 74 16.13 8.12 -10.85
N ARG A 75 17.01 8.18 -11.86
CA ARG A 75 17.89 7.05 -12.21
C ARG A 75 19.02 6.81 -11.20
N ASP A 76 19.43 7.86 -10.50
CA ASP A 76 20.45 7.78 -9.45
C ASP A 76 19.89 7.19 -8.14
N THR A 77 18.56 6.98 -8.08
CA THR A 77 17.88 6.39 -6.92
C THR A 77 17.46 4.94 -7.19
N ASP A 78 17.17 4.20 -6.11
CA ASP A 78 16.73 2.80 -6.17
C ASP A 78 15.26 2.69 -6.63
N VAL A 79 15.02 2.90 -7.93
CA VAL A 79 13.72 2.75 -8.57
C VAL A 79 13.71 1.60 -9.56
N TYR A 80 12.58 0.93 -9.66
CA TYR A 80 12.42 -0.21 -10.57
C TYR A 80 12.58 0.20 -12.04
N LYS A 81 11.94 1.31 -12.46
CA LYS A 81 12.02 1.85 -13.83
C LYS A 81 11.78 3.35 -13.85
N VAL A 82 12.52 4.05 -14.73
CA VAL A 82 12.27 5.45 -15.09
C VAL A 82 11.85 5.50 -16.57
N LEU A 83 10.70 6.08 -16.85
CA LEU A 83 10.08 6.12 -18.16
C LEU A 83 9.82 7.57 -18.58
N GLY A 84 10.35 7.95 -19.74
CA GLY A 84 10.10 9.26 -20.35
C GLY A 84 8.83 9.30 -21.21
N ARG A 85 8.63 10.44 -21.87
CA ARG A 85 7.45 10.70 -22.72
C ARG A 85 7.32 9.70 -23.88
N ASP A 86 8.42 9.38 -24.56
CA ASP A 86 8.39 8.48 -25.72
C ASP A 86 8.05 7.03 -25.33
N ALA A 87 8.57 6.60 -24.17
CA ALA A 87 8.23 5.32 -23.59
C ALA A 87 6.74 5.22 -23.22
N LEU A 88 6.14 6.32 -22.74
CA LEU A 88 4.70 6.40 -22.48
C LEU A 88 3.87 6.24 -23.76
N ILE A 89 4.26 6.89 -24.84
CA ILE A 89 3.57 6.77 -26.14
C ILE A 89 3.67 5.34 -26.68
N THR A 90 4.83 4.72 -26.57
CA THR A 90 5.04 3.32 -26.95
C THR A 90 4.18 2.36 -26.12
N LEU A 91 4.11 2.58 -24.81
CA LEU A 91 3.25 1.82 -23.91
C LEU A 91 1.76 2.02 -24.21
N ALA A 92 1.33 3.23 -24.58
CA ALA A 92 -0.04 3.52 -24.96
C ALA A 92 -0.51 2.65 -26.13
N ASN A 93 0.36 2.44 -27.10
CA ASN A 93 0.09 1.64 -28.30
C ASN A 93 0.14 0.12 -28.04
N ASN A 94 0.76 -0.32 -26.93
CA ASN A 94 0.91 -1.74 -26.60
C ASN A 94 0.26 -2.10 -25.27
N LYS A 95 -1.04 -2.45 -25.32
CA LYS A 95 -1.83 -2.83 -24.14
C LYS A 95 -1.25 -4.02 -23.35
N LYS A 96 -0.55 -4.96 -24.01
CA LYS A 96 0.06 -6.12 -23.35
C LYS A 96 1.21 -5.68 -22.44
N ASN A 97 2.10 -4.85 -22.97
CA ASN A 97 3.25 -4.32 -22.22
C ASN A 97 2.80 -3.40 -21.10
N SER A 98 1.77 -2.57 -21.33
CA SER A 98 1.17 -1.72 -20.29
C SER A 98 0.60 -2.53 -19.14
N LYS A 99 -0.16 -3.60 -19.42
CA LYS A 99 -0.69 -4.50 -18.38
C LYS A 99 0.43 -5.20 -17.60
N ARG A 100 1.50 -5.63 -18.30
CA ARG A 100 2.67 -6.26 -17.67
C ARG A 100 3.36 -5.29 -16.72
N LEU A 101 3.68 -4.07 -17.19
CA LEU A 101 4.28 -3.02 -16.34
C LEU A 101 3.44 -2.74 -15.10
N VAL A 102 2.12 -2.60 -15.25
CA VAL A 102 1.21 -2.32 -14.12
C VAL A 102 1.12 -3.49 -13.14
N ASN A 103 1.32 -4.73 -13.60
CA ASN A 103 1.39 -5.90 -12.70
C ASN A 103 2.70 -5.95 -11.92
N GLU A 104 3.82 -5.61 -12.57
CA GLU A 104 5.16 -5.67 -12.00
C GLU A 104 5.43 -4.51 -11.03
N THR A 105 4.73 -3.37 -11.16
CA THR A 105 4.96 -2.16 -10.37
C THR A 105 3.95 -2.05 -9.22
N ASP A 106 4.42 -1.69 -8.03
CA ASP A 106 3.58 -1.47 -6.86
C ASP A 106 3.06 -0.03 -6.81
N PHE A 107 3.94 0.95 -6.96
CA PHE A 107 3.60 2.37 -6.97
C PHE A 107 4.12 3.07 -8.21
N PHE A 108 3.32 4.03 -8.68
CA PHE A 108 3.68 4.91 -9.78
C PHE A 108 3.82 6.34 -9.28
N LEU A 109 4.89 6.99 -9.69
CA LEU A 109 5.14 8.40 -9.50
C LEU A 109 5.19 9.07 -10.87
N ALA A 110 4.67 10.26 -11.00
CA ALA A 110 4.69 10.95 -12.28
C ALA A 110 4.92 12.45 -12.12
N GLU A 111 5.76 13.00 -12.97
CA GLU A 111 5.89 14.44 -13.14
C GLU A 111 4.53 15.05 -13.49
N THR A 112 4.19 16.18 -12.88
CA THR A 112 2.89 16.84 -13.05
C THR A 112 2.57 17.10 -14.53
N THR A 113 3.58 17.43 -15.34
CA THR A 113 3.46 17.71 -16.77
C THR A 113 3.00 16.49 -17.58
N LEU A 114 3.36 15.28 -17.15
CA LEU A 114 3.02 14.03 -17.82
C LEU A 114 1.67 13.46 -17.40
N MET A 115 1.06 13.94 -16.31
CA MET A 115 -0.18 13.40 -15.75
C MET A 115 -1.34 13.35 -16.75
N ALA A 116 -1.51 14.39 -17.56
CA ALA A 116 -2.57 14.44 -18.58
C ALA A 116 -2.38 13.36 -19.64
N LEU A 117 -1.14 13.13 -20.09
CA LEU A 117 -0.80 12.09 -21.05
C LEU A 117 -1.03 10.70 -20.44
N ILE A 118 -0.58 10.46 -19.23
CA ILE A 118 -0.77 9.18 -18.52
C ILE A 118 -2.27 8.90 -18.31
N GLY A 119 -3.05 9.90 -17.93
CA GLY A 119 -4.49 9.77 -17.75
C GLY A 119 -5.20 9.29 -19.02
N ARG A 120 -4.84 9.83 -20.16
CA ARG A 120 -5.40 9.43 -21.48
C ARG A 120 -4.92 8.05 -21.94
N SER A 121 -3.63 7.75 -21.79
CA SER A 121 -3.00 6.55 -22.33
C SER A 121 -3.11 5.32 -21.42
N LEU A 122 -2.76 5.47 -20.16
CA LEU A 122 -2.71 4.37 -19.19
C LEU A 122 -3.85 4.39 -18.16
N GLY A 123 -4.62 5.49 -18.08
CA GLY A 123 -5.74 5.65 -17.15
C GLY A 123 -6.73 4.50 -17.13
N PRO A 124 -7.20 3.98 -18.29
CA PRO A 124 -8.11 2.83 -18.36
C PRO A 124 -7.54 1.54 -17.75
N ILE A 125 -6.20 1.42 -17.64
CA ILE A 125 -5.53 0.25 -17.04
C ILE A 125 -5.18 0.49 -15.58
N LEU A 126 -4.68 1.69 -15.25
CA LEU A 126 -4.24 2.07 -13.90
C LEU A 126 -5.40 2.35 -12.95
N GLY A 127 -6.45 3.02 -13.44
CA GLY A 127 -7.61 3.42 -12.64
C GLY A 127 -8.34 2.26 -11.95
N PRO A 128 -8.81 1.23 -12.68
CA PRO A 128 -9.50 0.09 -12.08
C PRO A 128 -8.65 -0.67 -11.06
N ARG A 129 -7.33 -0.71 -11.28
CA ARG A 129 -6.37 -1.34 -10.34
C ARG A 129 -6.03 -0.46 -9.14
N GLY A 130 -6.43 0.82 -9.20
CA GLY A 130 -6.15 1.80 -8.17
C GLY A 130 -4.66 2.17 -8.08
N LYS A 131 -3.91 2.01 -9.17
CA LYS A 131 -2.47 2.31 -9.25
C LYS A 131 -2.21 3.62 -10.01
N MET A 132 -3.10 4.60 -9.91
CA MET A 132 -2.86 5.93 -10.49
C MET A 132 -1.61 6.55 -9.88
N PRO A 133 -0.75 7.19 -10.71
CA PRO A 133 0.48 7.81 -10.25
C PRO A 133 0.21 8.94 -9.25
N THR A 134 1.12 9.08 -8.29
CA THR A 134 1.18 10.26 -7.44
C THR A 134 1.92 11.37 -8.19
N PRO A 135 1.32 12.56 -8.34
CA PRO A 135 1.97 13.67 -9.04
C PRO A 135 3.14 14.21 -8.21
N ILE A 136 4.24 14.49 -8.89
CA ILE A 136 5.46 15.08 -8.31
C ILE A 136 5.79 16.35 -9.08
N PRO A 137 6.04 17.48 -8.40
CA PRO A 137 6.59 18.67 -9.04
C PRO A 137 8.04 18.42 -9.48
N PRO A 138 8.52 19.07 -10.59
CA PRO A 138 9.86 18.85 -11.13
C PRO A 138 11.00 19.15 -10.15
N THR A 139 10.76 20.06 -9.21
CA THR A 139 11.75 20.51 -8.21
C THR A 139 11.78 19.66 -6.93
N ALA A 140 10.90 18.64 -6.82
CA ALA A 140 10.78 17.86 -5.59
C ALA A 140 12.02 17.01 -5.29
N PRO A 141 12.33 16.78 -4.01
CA PRO A 141 13.36 15.84 -3.57
C PRO A 141 12.89 14.40 -3.80
N ILE A 142 13.29 13.80 -4.93
CA ILE A 142 12.77 12.51 -5.37
C ILE A 142 13.13 11.37 -4.42
N GLU A 143 14.32 11.39 -3.83
CA GLU A 143 14.77 10.39 -2.85
C GLU A 143 13.85 10.30 -1.64
N THR A 144 13.50 11.44 -1.06
CA THR A 144 12.60 11.49 0.10
C THR A 144 11.22 10.92 -0.24
N ILE A 145 10.72 11.22 -1.44
CA ILE A 145 9.43 10.73 -1.92
C ILE A 145 9.49 9.21 -2.13
N ILE A 146 10.56 8.68 -2.72
CA ILE A 146 10.74 7.24 -2.93
C ILE A 146 10.81 6.51 -1.58
N ASN A 147 11.68 6.97 -0.67
CA ASN A 147 11.82 6.40 0.67
C ASN A 147 10.50 6.38 1.44
N ARG A 148 9.69 7.42 1.27
CA ARG A 148 8.35 7.47 1.83
C ARG A 148 7.43 6.43 1.18
N HIS A 149 7.46 6.30 -0.16
CA HIS A 149 6.60 5.35 -0.88
C HIS A 149 6.94 3.89 -0.58
N GLN A 150 8.17 3.56 -0.20
CA GLN A 150 8.54 2.23 0.27
C GLN A 150 7.81 1.83 1.57
N LYS A 151 7.43 2.82 2.39
CA LYS A 151 6.70 2.61 3.65
C LYS A 151 5.18 2.73 3.51
N LEU A 152 4.67 3.05 2.32
CA LEU A 152 3.25 3.23 2.11
C LEU A 152 2.52 1.91 1.91
N VAL A 153 1.37 1.79 2.55
CA VAL A 153 0.41 0.71 2.31
C VAL A 153 -0.93 1.29 1.92
N ARG A 154 -1.54 0.69 0.91
CA ARG A 154 -2.86 1.09 0.45
C ARG A 154 -3.95 0.37 1.21
N VAL A 155 -4.83 1.14 1.80
CA VAL A 155 -6.00 0.66 2.53
C VAL A 155 -7.27 1.03 1.76
N LYS A 156 -8.14 0.04 1.50
CA LYS A 156 -9.38 0.23 0.73
C LYS A 156 -10.58 -0.36 1.45
N VAL A 157 -11.63 0.47 1.60
CA VAL A 157 -12.97 0.04 1.99
C VAL A 157 -13.92 0.55 0.92
N ARG A 158 -14.47 -0.32 0.09
CA ARG A 158 -15.23 0.09 -1.10
C ARG A 158 -16.64 -0.48 -1.12
N ASN A 159 -16.77 -1.78 -1.23
CA ASN A 159 -18.04 -2.49 -1.41
C ASN A 159 -18.43 -3.33 -0.20
N GLN A 160 -17.46 -3.68 0.64
CA GLN A 160 -17.61 -4.49 1.84
C GLN A 160 -17.02 -3.75 3.03
N LEU A 161 -17.59 -3.99 4.20
CA LEU A 161 -17.12 -3.44 5.47
C LEU A 161 -15.88 -4.19 6.00
N VAL A 162 -14.99 -4.56 5.09
CA VAL A 162 -13.74 -5.26 5.39
C VAL A 162 -12.61 -4.59 4.63
N THR A 163 -11.50 -4.43 5.29
CA THR A 163 -10.24 -4.04 4.68
C THR A 163 -9.15 -5.00 5.06
N GLN A 164 -8.23 -5.21 4.16
CA GLN A 164 -7.03 -6.00 4.39
C GLN A 164 -5.82 -5.26 3.81
N CYS A 165 -4.73 -5.29 4.56
CA CYS A 165 -3.48 -4.66 4.15
C CYS A 165 -2.28 -5.45 4.69
N ARG A 166 -1.18 -5.41 3.93
CA ARG A 166 0.08 -5.97 4.36
C ARG A 166 0.72 -5.06 5.41
N VAL A 167 1.20 -5.65 6.51
CA VAL A 167 1.86 -4.92 7.60
C VAL A 167 3.34 -5.25 7.73
N GLY A 168 3.78 -6.33 7.07
CA GLY A 168 5.17 -6.78 7.06
C GLY A 168 5.33 -8.17 6.48
N THR A 169 6.45 -8.81 6.80
CA THR A 169 6.79 -10.20 6.44
C THR A 169 7.00 -11.04 7.70
N GLU A 170 6.98 -12.37 7.55
CA GLU A 170 7.18 -13.30 8.67
C GLU A 170 8.58 -13.19 9.31
N ASP A 171 9.59 -12.75 8.54
CA ASP A 171 10.98 -12.57 9.01
C ASP A 171 11.15 -11.30 9.85
N MET A 172 10.17 -10.40 9.80
CA MET A 172 10.22 -9.13 10.50
C MET A 172 10.09 -9.34 12.01
N ALA A 173 10.83 -8.56 12.81
CA ALA A 173 10.73 -8.59 14.27
C ALA A 173 9.32 -8.23 14.74
N ASP A 174 8.82 -8.92 15.76
CA ASP A 174 7.44 -8.75 16.26
C ASP A 174 7.15 -7.32 16.72
N ALA A 175 8.14 -6.65 17.33
CA ALA A 175 8.00 -5.26 17.77
C ALA A 175 7.72 -4.31 16.59
N LEU A 176 8.42 -4.49 15.47
CA LEU A 176 8.22 -3.67 14.26
C LEU A 176 6.84 -3.90 13.64
N LEU A 177 6.36 -5.16 13.63
CA LEU A 177 5.01 -5.50 13.19
C LEU A 177 3.94 -4.85 14.09
N VAL A 178 4.15 -4.85 15.41
CA VAL A 178 3.24 -4.19 16.37
C VAL A 178 3.12 -2.71 16.07
N ASP A 179 4.24 -2.01 15.86
CA ASP A 179 4.24 -0.57 15.57
C ASP A 179 3.55 -0.26 14.23
N ASN A 180 3.78 -1.08 13.19
CA ASN A 180 3.09 -0.96 11.91
C ASN A 180 1.58 -1.15 12.05
N ILE A 181 1.15 -2.15 12.80
CA ILE A 181 -0.27 -2.41 13.06
C ILE A 181 -0.91 -1.26 13.82
N GLN A 182 -0.22 -0.71 14.85
CA GLN A 182 -0.72 0.44 15.59
C GLN A 182 -0.89 1.68 14.72
N ALA A 183 0.05 1.95 13.81
CA ALA A 183 -0.07 3.07 12.88
C ALA A 183 -1.35 2.96 12.02
N ILE A 184 -1.69 1.74 11.58
CA ILE A 184 -2.94 1.51 10.84
C ILE A 184 -4.16 1.74 11.72
N PHE A 185 -4.18 1.21 12.95
CA PHE A 185 -5.29 1.44 13.88
C PHE A 185 -5.50 2.93 14.16
N THR A 186 -4.43 3.67 14.43
CA THR A 186 -4.49 5.12 14.67
C THR A 186 -5.06 5.85 13.45
N ARG A 187 -4.65 5.47 12.24
CA ARG A 187 -5.18 6.08 11.02
C ARG A 187 -6.67 5.79 10.83
N PHE A 188 -7.11 4.55 11.10
CA PHE A 188 -8.53 4.21 11.04
C PHE A 188 -9.36 4.94 12.09
N GLU A 189 -8.86 5.09 13.32
CA GLU A 189 -9.52 5.85 14.37
C GLU A 189 -9.79 7.30 13.96
N GLN A 190 -8.80 7.94 13.33
CA GLN A 190 -8.93 9.32 12.84
C GLN A 190 -9.89 9.46 11.65
N ARG A 191 -9.99 8.42 10.80
CA ARG A 191 -10.74 8.47 9.54
C ARG A 191 -12.19 8.03 9.68
N LEU A 192 -12.48 7.14 10.61
CA LEU A 192 -13.82 6.59 10.81
C LEU A 192 -14.71 7.56 11.59
N PRO A 193 -16.01 7.71 11.22
CA PRO A 193 -16.92 8.67 11.85
C PRO A 193 -17.08 8.49 13.37
N LYS A 194 -17.06 7.25 13.86
CA LYS A 194 -17.16 6.91 15.29
C LYS A 194 -15.85 6.34 15.86
N GLY A 195 -14.72 6.55 15.15
CA GLY A 195 -13.41 6.05 15.54
C GLY A 195 -13.40 4.53 15.76
N PHE A 196 -12.81 4.07 16.87
CA PHE A 196 -12.71 2.66 17.23
C PHE A 196 -14.04 1.91 17.31
N LYS A 197 -15.14 2.60 17.64
CA LYS A 197 -16.48 1.97 17.74
C LYS A 197 -16.96 1.41 16.40
N ASN A 198 -16.44 1.90 15.29
CA ASN A 198 -16.72 1.36 13.97
C ASN A 198 -15.93 0.09 13.63
N ILE A 199 -14.92 -0.28 14.41
CA ILE A 199 -14.17 -1.53 14.23
C ILE A 199 -14.92 -2.63 14.97
N ARG A 200 -15.38 -3.65 14.25
CA ARG A 200 -16.07 -4.83 14.81
C ARG A 200 -15.08 -5.85 15.33
N SER A 201 -14.08 -6.19 14.52
CA SER A 201 -13.06 -7.17 14.84
C SER A 201 -11.80 -6.96 13.99
N ALA A 202 -10.67 -7.35 14.54
CA ALA A 202 -9.38 -7.32 13.87
C ALA A 202 -8.76 -8.70 13.89
N TYR A 203 -8.18 -9.09 12.76
CA TYR A 203 -7.49 -10.36 12.60
C TYR A 203 -6.14 -10.11 11.95
N ILE A 204 -5.19 -10.96 12.31
CA ILE A 204 -3.89 -11.00 11.67
C ILE A 204 -3.65 -12.41 11.15
N LYS A 205 -2.98 -12.52 9.99
CA LYS A 205 -2.64 -13.81 9.39
C LYS A 205 -1.35 -13.70 8.58
N THR A 206 -0.69 -14.83 8.37
CA THR A 206 0.30 -14.98 7.30
C THR A 206 -0.40 -15.38 6.00
N SER A 207 0.24 -15.19 4.83
CA SER A 207 -0.38 -15.42 3.52
C SER A 207 -1.08 -16.77 3.40
N MET A 208 -0.46 -17.85 3.91
CA MET A 208 -0.97 -19.23 3.84
C MET A 208 -1.26 -19.85 5.21
N GLY A 209 -1.13 -19.07 6.28
CA GLY A 209 -1.38 -19.52 7.65
C GLY A 209 -2.81 -19.28 8.13
N PRO A 210 -3.16 -19.83 9.30
CA PRO A 210 -4.42 -19.52 9.96
C PRO A 210 -4.45 -18.08 10.44
N SER A 211 -5.65 -17.55 10.66
CA SER A 211 -5.83 -16.21 11.24
C SER A 211 -5.89 -16.29 12.77
N SER A 212 -5.32 -15.29 13.44
CA SER A 212 -5.51 -15.04 14.87
C SER A 212 -6.28 -13.73 15.07
N LYS A 213 -7.15 -13.70 16.07
CA LYS A 213 -7.95 -12.52 16.41
C LYS A 213 -7.17 -11.62 17.35
N ILE A 214 -7.17 -10.32 17.08
CA ILE A 214 -6.64 -9.31 17.99
C ILE A 214 -7.78 -8.88 18.92
N GLU A 215 -7.56 -8.93 20.23
CA GLU A 215 -8.48 -8.40 21.24
C GLU A 215 -8.45 -6.86 21.17
N LEU A 216 -9.65 -6.28 20.94
CA LEU A 216 -9.84 -4.82 20.76
C LEU A 216 -10.21 -4.15 22.07
#